data_84a2ab739b0c0ce4383046572e5412d2
#
_entry.id   84a2ab739b0c0ce4383046572e5412d2
#
_cell.length_a   1.000
_cell.length_b   1.000
_cell.length_c   1.000
_cell.angle_alpha   90.00
_cell.angle_beta   90.00
_cell.angle_gamma   90.00
#
_symmetry.space_group_name_H-M   'P 1'
#
loop_
_entity.id
_entity.type
_entity.pdbx_description
1 polymer ?
#
loop_
_entity_poly.entity_id
_entity_poly.type
_entity_poly.pdbx_seq_one_letter_code
_entity_poly.pdbx_strand_id
1 'polypeptide(L)'
;MDDKELHSTIAAELARLERGGEIVITCPSVGPLAERVATAVLGVVPNTGLSPAELYGVRSLILHAISDKRFFDWEMPTLAGFSADEFRQIAEKLPRE
;
A
#
# COMPACT_ATOMS: atom_id res chain seq x y z
N MET A 1 -4.31 5.88 0.89
CA MET A 1 -3.48 6.85 1.65
C MET A 1 -2.78 7.76 0.65
N ASP A 2 -2.89 9.06 0.82
CA ASP A 2 -2.14 9.99 -0.01
C ASP A 2 -0.83 10.40 0.69
N ASP A 3 0.01 11.17 -0.01
CA ASP A 3 1.33 11.54 0.51
C ASP A 3 1.22 12.44 1.74
N LYS A 4 0.19 13.29 1.81
CA LYS A 4 -0.04 14.15 2.97
C LYS A 4 -0.46 13.34 4.19
N GLU A 5 -1.30 12.34 3.99
CA GLU A 5 -1.75 11.46 5.06
C GLU A 5 -0.59 10.64 5.61
N LEU A 6 0.27 10.10 4.74
CA LEU A 6 1.46 9.38 5.14
C LEU A 6 2.40 10.29 5.96
N HIS A 7 2.67 11.49 5.45
CA HIS A 7 3.51 12.46 6.13
C HIS A 7 2.96 12.80 7.52
N SER A 8 1.66 13.09 7.61
CA SER A 8 1.00 13.44 8.88
C SER A 8 1.04 12.30 9.88
N THR A 9 0.83 11.07 9.41
CA THR A 9 0.88 9.88 10.25
C THR A 9 2.27 9.66 10.83
N ILE A 10 3.31 9.80 10.01
CA ILE A 10 4.70 9.66 10.44
C ILE A 10 5.05 10.77 11.44
N ALA A 11 4.67 12.01 11.15
CA ALA A 11 4.95 13.14 12.04
C ALA A 11 4.31 12.93 13.41
N ALA A 12 3.07 12.48 13.45
CA ALA A 12 2.35 12.21 14.70
C ALA A 12 3.02 11.09 15.50
N GLU A 13 3.44 10.02 14.82
CA GLU A 13 4.08 8.90 15.49
C GLU A 13 5.46 9.27 16.05
N LEU A 14 6.25 10.03 15.28
CA LEU A 14 7.55 10.51 15.76
C LEU A 14 7.41 11.40 16.98
N ALA A 15 6.42 12.30 16.98
CA ALA A 15 6.14 13.16 18.12
C ALA A 15 5.70 12.33 19.34
N ARG A 16 4.90 11.29 19.13
CA ARG A 16 4.47 10.40 20.20
C ARG A 16 5.64 9.65 20.81
N LEU A 17 6.55 9.13 19.99
CA LEU A 17 7.73 8.38 20.45
C LEU A 17 8.67 9.30 21.23
N GLU A 18 8.81 10.54 20.81
CA GLU A 18 9.63 11.52 21.53
C GLU A 18 9.05 11.83 22.91
N ARG A 19 7.73 12.04 22.99
CA ARG A 19 7.06 12.29 24.26
C ARG A 19 7.17 11.12 25.22
N GLY A 20 7.19 9.90 24.68
CA GLY A 20 7.36 8.68 25.47
C GLY A 20 8.81 8.39 25.86
N GLY A 21 9.75 9.18 25.39
CA GLY A 21 11.17 9.01 25.70
C GLY A 21 11.85 7.90 24.92
N GLU A 22 11.22 7.33 23.91
CA GLU A 22 11.80 6.23 23.14
C GLU A 22 12.80 6.72 22.09
N ILE A 23 12.63 7.96 21.64
CA ILE A 23 13.56 8.60 20.69
C ILE A 23 13.83 10.04 21.14
N VAL A 24 14.92 10.61 20.62
CA VAL A 24 15.27 12.01 20.81
C VAL A 24 15.31 12.67 19.44
N ILE A 25 14.52 13.72 19.25
CA ILE A 25 14.49 14.51 18.02
C ILE A 25 15.32 15.77 18.24
N THR A 26 16.41 15.90 17.48
CA THR A 26 17.35 17.02 17.64
C THR A 26 17.08 18.18 16.70
N CYS A 27 16.23 18.00 15.68
CA CYS A 27 15.86 19.08 14.77
C CYS A 27 14.74 19.96 15.36
N PRO A 28 14.64 21.22 14.91
CA PRO A 28 13.66 22.17 15.48
C PRO A 28 12.20 21.76 15.32
N SER A 29 11.88 20.99 14.30
CA SER A 29 10.52 20.52 14.07
C SER A 29 10.51 19.11 13.47
N VAL A 30 9.39 18.43 13.65
CA VAL A 30 9.19 17.05 13.16
C VAL A 30 8.92 17.00 11.65
N GLY A 31 8.40 18.10 11.07
CA GLY A 31 7.97 18.13 9.67
C GLY A 31 9.03 17.66 8.67
N PRO A 32 10.22 18.28 8.62
CA PRO A 32 11.26 17.87 7.68
C PRO A 32 11.74 16.43 7.91
N LEU A 33 11.79 15.98 9.15
CA LEU A 33 12.17 14.61 9.48
C LEU A 33 11.12 13.62 8.97
N ALA A 34 9.84 13.91 9.19
CA ALA A 34 8.74 13.09 8.69
C ALA A 34 8.74 13.02 7.16
N GLU A 35 9.07 14.12 6.49
CA GLU A 35 9.18 14.14 5.02
C GLU A 35 10.26 13.19 4.52
N ARG A 36 11.42 13.17 5.19
CA ARG A 36 12.51 12.27 4.82
C ARG A 36 12.12 10.80 5.02
N VAL A 37 11.44 10.49 6.12
CA VAL A 37 10.94 9.14 6.38
C VAL A 37 9.90 8.73 5.35
N ALA A 38 8.95 9.62 5.03
CA ALA A 38 7.94 9.37 4.01
C ALA A 38 8.57 9.11 2.64
N THR A 39 9.57 9.89 2.25
CA THR A 39 10.30 9.71 0.99
C THR A 39 10.96 8.32 0.94
N ALA A 40 11.58 7.90 2.04
CA ALA A 40 12.21 6.58 2.11
C ALA A 40 11.17 5.46 1.98
N VAL A 41 10.02 5.59 2.66
CA VAL A 41 8.92 4.61 2.58
C VAL A 41 8.40 4.50 1.16
N LEU A 42 8.12 5.64 0.50
CA LEU A 42 7.57 5.67 -0.86
C LEU A 42 8.58 5.17 -1.91
N GLY A 43 9.87 5.16 -1.59
CA GLY A 43 10.88 4.55 -2.44
C GLY A 43 10.80 3.04 -2.49
N VAL A 44 10.16 2.41 -1.50
CA VAL A 44 10.00 0.95 -1.41
C VAL A 44 8.55 0.52 -1.62
N VAL A 45 7.61 1.27 -1.05
CA VAL A 45 6.18 0.94 -1.09
C VAL A 45 5.46 2.03 -1.90
N PRO A 46 5.06 1.74 -3.15
CA PRO A 46 4.31 2.72 -3.95
C PRO A 46 2.99 3.10 -3.27
N ASN A 47 2.66 4.38 -3.31
CA ASN A 47 1.38 4.86 -2.82
C ASN A 47 0.34 4.74 -3.93
N THR A 48 -0.61 3.82 -3.77
CA THR A 48 -1.68 3.60 -4.75
C THR A 48 -2.79 4.64 -4.64
N GLY A 49 -2.85 5.36 -3.53
CA GLY A 49 -3.99 6.24 -3.23
C GLY A 49 -5.27 5.50 -2.86
N LEU A 50 -5.22 4.18 -2.78
CA LEU A 50 -6.40 3.37 -2.47
C LEU A 50 -6.49 3.07 -0.97
N SER A 51 -7.73 3.09 -0.44
CA SER A 51 -8.00 2.71 0.94
C SER A 51 -7.91 1.18 1.10
N PRO A 52 -7.78 0.67 2.34
CA PRO A 52 -7.87 -0.77 2.58
C PRO A 52 -9.15 -1.41 2.04
N ALA A 53 -10.29 -0.73 2.15
CA ALA A 53 -11.55 -1.23 1.61
C ALA A 53 -11.53 -1.31 0.09
N GLU A 54 -10.95 -0.31 -0.56
CA GLU A 54 -10.80 -0.31 -2.02
C GLU A 54 -9.85 -1.43 -2.47
N LEU A 55 -8.75 -1.63 -1.77
CA LEU A 55 -7.82 -2.72 -2.06
C LEU A 55 -8.47 -4.10 -1.85
N TYR A 56 -9.30 -4.24 -0.82
CA TYR A 56 -10.09 -5.45 -0.62
C TYR A 56 -11.05 -5.68 -1.80
N GLY A 57 -11.69 -4.62 -2.30
CA GLY A 57 -12.54 -4.70 -3.49
C GLY A 57 -11.79 -5.19 -4.72
N VAL A 58 -10.59 -4.66 -4.94
CA VAL A 58 -9.71 -5.10 -6.04
C VAL A 58 -9.36 -6.57 -5.89
N ARG A 59 -9.03 -7.00 -4.67
CA ARG A 59 -8.73 -8.42 -4.37
C ARG A 59 -9.91 -9.31 -4.73
N SER A 60 -11.11 -8.94 -4.29
CA SER A 60 -12.33 -9.70 -4.56
C SER A 60 -12.60 -9.79 -6.07
N LEU A 61 -12.45 -8.69 -6.78
CA LEU A 61 -12.62 -8.65 -8.23
C LEU A 61 -11.65 -9.61 -8.94
N ILE A 62 -10.38 -9.58 -8.54
CA ILE A 62 -9.36 -10.47 -9.11
C ILE A 62 -9.75 -11.93 -8.90
N LEU A 63 -10.10 -12.31 -7.67
CA LEU A 63 -10.43 -13.69 -7.35
C LEU A 63 -11.66 -14.20 -8.11
N HIS A 64 -12.67 -13.35 -8.28
CA HIS A 64 -13.84 -13.70 -9.08
C HIS A 64 -13.50 -13.80 -10.57
N ALA A 65 -12.71 -12.87 -11.08
CA ALA A 65 -12.33 -12.85 -12.50
C ALA A 65 -11.54 -14.10 -12.91
N ILE A 66 -10.54 -14.49 -12.11
CA ILE A 66 -9.72 -15.67 -12.44
C ILE A 66 -10.47 -16.99 -12.26
N SER A 67 -11.57 -16.98 -11.50
CA SER A 67 -12.40 -18.16 -11.31
C SER A 67 -13.39 -18.39 -12.48
N ASP A 68 -13.62 -17.38 -13.29
CA ASP A 68 -14.51 -17.46 -14.44
C ASP A 68 -13.69 -17.76 -15.70
N LYS A 69 -13.76 -19.01 -16.16
CA LYS A 69 -13.01 -19.45 -17.34
C LYS A 69 -13.48 -18.82 -18.64
N ARG A 70 -14.68 -18.25 -18.67
CA ARG A 70 -15.17 -17.51 -19.84
C ARG A 70 -14.53 -16.14 -19.92
N PHE A 71 -14.31 -15.51 -18.77
CA PHE A 71 -13.64 -14.22 -18.69
C PHE A 71 -12.13 -14.40 -18.77
N PHE A 72 -11.56 -15.26 -17.91
CA PHE A 72 -10.12 -15.51 -17.88
C PHE A 72 -9.80 -16.70 -18.78
N ASP A 73 -9.86 -16.45 -20.08
CA ASP A 73 -9.60 -17.47 -21.12
C ASP A 73 -8.11 -17.52 -21.51
N TRP A 74 -7.82 -18.21 -22.59
CA TRP A 74 -6.43 -18.43 -23.03
C TRP A 74 -5.73 -17.14 -23.47
N GLU A 75 -6.47 -16.09 -23.83
CA GLU A 75 -5.88 -14.80 -24.22
C GLU A 75 -5.55 -13.89 -23.04
N MET A 76 -6.25 -14.05 -21.89
CA MET A 76 -6.14 -13.13 -20.78
C MET A 76 -4.72 -13.01 -20.22
N PRO A 77 -3.91 -14.06 -20.09
CA PRO A 77 -2.53 -13.89 -19.65
C PRO A 77 -1.72 -12.93 -20.50
N THR A 78 -1.93 -12.92 -21.81
CA THR A 78 -1.26 -11.99 -22.71
C THR A 78 -1.80 -10.57 -22.55
N LEU A 79 -3.12 -10.41 -22.45
CA LEU A 79 -3.76 -9.11 -22.34
C LEU A 79 -3.51 -8.46 -20.98
N ALA A 80 -3.55 -9.24 -19.92
CA ALA A 80 -3.44 -8.73 -18.54
C ALA A 80 -2.01 -8.76 -17.98
N GLY A 81 -1.10 -9.48 -18.64
CA GLY A 81 0.31 -9.54 -18.27
C GLY A 81 0.68 -10.62 -17.26
N PHE A 82 -0.30 -11.33 -16.69
CA PHE A 82 -0.09 -12.40 -15.71
C PHE A 82 -1.05 -13.55 -15.94
N SER A 83 -0.64 -14.76 -15.55
CA SER A 83 -1.51 -15.94 -15.54
C SER A 83 -2.52 -15.87 -14.40
N ALA A 84 -3.53 -16.75 -14.41
CA ALA A 84 -4.51 -16.84 -13.33
C ALA A 84 -3.83 -17.15 -11.99
N ASP A 85 -2.84 -18.05 -11.97
CA ASP A 85 -2.11 -18.38 -10.74
C ASP A 85 -1.29 -17.20 -10.24
N GLU A 86 -0.66 -16.45 -11.14
CA GLU A 86 0.08 -15.25 -10.78
C GLU A 86 -0.86 -14.17 -10.22
N PHE A 87 -2.03 -13.98 -10.82
CA PHE A 87 -3.03 -13.06 -10.27
C PHE A 87 -3.53 -13.49 -8.89
N ARG A 88 -3.66 -14.80 -8.67
CA ARG A 88 -4.04 -15.31 -7.35
C ARG A 88 -2.99 -14.92 -6.29
N GLN A 89 -1.72 -15.08 -6.62
CA GLN A 89 -0.63 -14.68 -5.73
C GLN A 89 -0.64 -13.18 -5.46
N ILE A 90 -0.92 -12.36 -6.48
CA ILE A 90 -1.05 -10.91 -6.32
C ILE A 90 -2.22 -10.58 -5.37
N ALA A 91 -3.37 -11.22 -5.58
CA ALA A 91 -4.55 -11.00 -4.75
C ALA A 91 -4.30 -11.38 -3.28
N GLU A 92 -3.52 -12.43 -3.03
CA GLU A 92 -3.17 -12.86 -1.67
C GLU A 92 -2.32 -11.84 -0.91
N LYS A 93 -1.65 -10.93 -1.62
CA LYS A 93 -0.87 -9.85 -1.02
C LYS A 93 -1.71 -8.64 -0.66
N LEU A 94 -2.95 -8.58 -1.13
CA LEU A 94 -3.86 -7.47 -0.88
C LEU A 94 -4.65 -7.69 0.41
N PRO A 95 -5.11 -6.61 1.07
CA PRO A 95 -5.90 -6.72 2.29
C PRO A 95 -7.14 -7.58 2.09
N ARG A 96 -7.48 -8.38 3.12
CA ARG A 96 -8.65 -9.25 3.11
C ARG A 96 -9.91 -8.57 3.62
N GLU A 97 -9.75 -7.38 4.16
CA GLU A 97 -10.86 -6.55 4.64
C GLU A 97 -10.55 -5.08 4.47
#